data_758d06998b603fea7f84e411c110b2a4
#
_entry.id   758d06998b603fea7f84e411c110b2a4
#
_cell.length_a   1.000
_cell.length_b   1.000
_cell.length_c   1.000
_cell.angle_alpha   90.00
_cell.angle_beta   90.00
_cell.angle_gamma   90.00
#
_symmetry.space_group_name_H-M   'P 1'
#
loop_
_entity.id
_entity.type
_entity.pdbx_description
1 polymer ?
#
loop_
_entity_poly.entity_id
_entity_poly.type
_entity_poly.pdbx_seq_one_letter_code
_entity_poly.pdbx_strand_id
1 'polypeptide(L)'
;MKLWTGLFVSLIATGALVAPAMAQNAAKPAIVYSTGGKFDKSFNEGVSQGAQRFNKETGIAIAEFEPSNETQFEQAHRRFAQRGQDPIVAVGFSQAVALEKVAKEFPNVNFTIIDMVVPLPNVQSVTFKEHEGSFLVGVLAALASKSGKIGFVGGMDIPLIRRFQCGFEQGIKYANPKAELIANMTGTTPAAWNDPGRGAELAKGQFDRGVDVVYAAAGSTGIGVLQAAKDRGKLAIGVDSNQNHLHPGTMLTSMIKRVDLAAYNSFKAANDKSWKGGIAALGLKEGGVDWALDKDNEKLVTPEMKAKVDAAKADIISGKITVHDYMSNNACK
;
A
#
# COMPACT_ATOMS: atom_id res chain seq x y z
N MET A 1 72.71 49.29 -37.85
CA MET A 1 71.88 48.25 -38.41
C MET A 1 71.72 47.19 -37.34
N LYS A 2 70.55 47.13 -36.64
CA LYS A 2 70.23 46.06 -35.66
C LYS A 2 68.94 45.43 -36.11
N LEU A 3 69.03 44.18 -36.50
CA LEU A 3 67.90 43.28 -36.83
C LEU A 3 67.21 42.86 -35.52
N TRP A 4 65.90 43.05 -35.45
CA TRP A 4 65.06 42.49 -34.42
C TRP A 4 64.31 41.31 -35.03
N THR A 5 64.56 40.10 -34.53
CA THR A 5 63.83 38.86 -34.80
C THR A 5 62.67 38.74 -33.79
N GLY A 6 61.43 38.88 -34.27
CA GLY A 6 60.20 38.67 -33.46
C GLY A 6 59.85 37.18 -33.42
N LEU A 7 59.73 36.66 -32.21
CA LEU A 7 59.30 35.32 -31.94
C LEU A 7 57.75 35.28 -31.85
N PHE A 8 57.09 34.64 -32.83
CA PHE A 8 55.62 34.37 -32.75
C PHE A 8 55.40 33.09 -31.93
N VAL A 9 54.78 33.26 -30.75
CA VAL A 9 54.27 32.15 -29.95
C VAL A 9 52.82 31.86 -30.39
N SER A 10 52.60 30.75 -31.09
CA SER A 10 51.27 30.28 -31.44
C SER A 10 50.65 29.58 -30.25
N LEU A 11 49.61 30.15 -29.65
CA LEU A 11 48.77 29.54 -28.63
C LEU A 11 47.81 28.56 -29.31
N ILE A 12 48.06 27.27 -29.20
CA ILE A 12 47.11 26.22 -29.61
C ILE A 12 46.06 26.08 -28.48
N ALA A 13 44.86 26.64 -28.70
CA ALA A 13 43.71 26.44 -27.83
C ALA A 13 43.12 25.02 -28.09
N THR A 14 43.43 24.07 -27.22
CA THR A 14 42.74 22.76 -27.18
C THR A 14 41.31 22.93 -26.65
N GLY A 15 40.36 23.08 -27.56
CA GLY A 15 38.94 23.03 -27.26
C GLY A 15 38.56 21.60 -26.84
N ALA A 16 38.33 21.38 -25.56
CA ALA A 16 37.71 20.15 -25.07
C ALA A 16 36.28 20.05 -25.64
N LEU A 17 36.07 19.18 -26.61
CA LEU A 17 34.74 18.76 -27.04
C LEU A 17 34.07 18.04 -25.87
N VAL A 18 33.25 18.76 -25.11
CA VAL A 18 32.30 18.15 -24.19
C VAL A 18 31.24 17.48 -25.08
N ALA A 19 31.39 16.14 -25.28
CA ALA A 19 30.35 15.34 -25.89
C ALA A 19 29.09 15.53 -25.07
N PRO A 20 27.91 15.83 -25.67
CA PRO A 20 26.66 15.83 -24.92
C PRO A 20 26.48 14.41 -24.35
N ALA A 21 26.43 14.34 -23.01
CA ALA A 21 25.98 13.10 -22.36
C ALA A 21 24.63 12.75 -23.01
N MET A 22 24.57 11.61 -23.71
CA MET A 22 23.30 11.12 -24.27
C MET A 22 22.31 11.12 -23.11
N ALA A 23 21.28 11.96 -23.22
CA ALA A 23 20.20 11.97 -22.25
C ALA A 23 19.65 10.53 -22.22
N GLN A 24 20.01 9.81 -21.19
CA GLN A 24 19.56 8.45 -20.96
C GLN A 24 18.04 8.56 -20.94
N ASN A 25 17.32 7.86 -21.86
CA ASN A 25 15.86 7.95 -21.92
C ASN A 25 15.32 7.62 -20.53
N ALA A 26 14.93 8.66 -19.80
CA ALA A 26 14.34 8.54 -18.48
C ALA A 26 13.02 7.80 -18.59
N ALA A 27 12.66 7.04 -17.56
CA ALA A 27 11.35 6.42 -17.48
C ALA A 27 10.24 7.46 -17.64
N LYS A 28 9.11 7.06 -18.21
CA LYS A 28 7.89 7.88 -18.36
C LYS A 28 6.75 7.24 -17.57
N PRO A 29 6.81 7.24 -16.24
CA PRO A 29 5.87 6.46 -15.43
C PRO A 29 4.45 7.02 -15.48
N ALA A 30 3.47 6.12 -15.31
CA ALA A 30 2.07 6.48 -15.16
C ALA A 30 1.39 5.67 -14.05
N ILE A 31 0.30 6.20 -13.50
CA ILE A 31 -0.56 5.55 -12.51
C ILE A 31 -2.01 5.62 -12.97
N VAL A 32 -2.71 4.48 -12.87
CA VAL A 32 -4.17 4.42 -12.89
C VAL A 32 -4.64 4.03 -11.49
N TYR A 33 -5.23 4.97 -10.77
CA TYR A 33 -5.73 4.75 -9.41
C TYR A 33 -6.96 3.84 -9.38
N SER A 34 -7.31 3.30 -8.21
CA SER A 34 -8.59 2.62 -8.01
C SER A 34 -9.72 3.64 -7.81
N THR A 35 -10.98 3.18 -7.85
CA THR A 35 -12.16 4.04 -7.75
C THR A 35 -12.40 4.67 -6.37
N GLY A 36 -11.58 4.36 -5.36
CA GLY A 36 -11.67 4.94 -4.00
C GLY A 36 -11.24 6.40 -3.87
N GLY A 37 -10.70 7.00 -4.97
CA GLY A 37 -10.13 8.35 -4.97
C GLY A 37 -8.68 8.39 -4.47
N LYS A 38 -7.88 9.31 -5.04
CA LYS A 38 -6.44 9.44 -4.77
C LYS A 38 -6.13 9.74 -3.29
N PHE A 39 -7.00 10.51 -2.63
CA PHE A 39 -6.76 11.02 -1.27
C PHE A 39 -7.61 10.27 -0.22
N ASP A 40 -7.66 8.96 -0.33
CA ASP A 40 -8.42 8.06 0.54
C ASP A 40 -7.81 7.88 1.95
N LYS A 41 -6.71 8.53 2.24
CA LYS A 41 -5.90 8.40 3.48
C LYS A 41 -5.35 6.99 3.73
N SER A 42 -5.40 6.11 2.73
CA SER A 42 -5.12 4.69 2.84
C SER A 42 -4.32 4.19 1.61
N PHE A 43 -4.94 3.39 0.78
CA PHE A 43 -4.35 2.64 -0.32
C PHE A 43 -3.88 3.51 -1.50
N ASN A 44 -4.78 4.30 -2.09
CA ASN A 44 -4.42 5.16 -3.23
C ASN A 44 -3.47 6.28 -2.81
N GLU A 45 -3.69 6.90 -1.64
CA GLU A 45 -2.79 7.94 -1.14
C GLU A 45 -1.40 7.37 -0.84
N GLY A 46 -1.29 6.14 -0.34
CA GLY A 46 -0.02 5.45 -0.18
C GLY A 46 0.75 5.33 -1.50
N VAL A 47 0.08 4.87 -2.57
CA VAL A 47 0.68 4.82 -3.92
C VAL A 47 1.12 6.21 -4.39
N SER A 48 0.29 7.23 -4.19
CA SER A 48 0.63 8.62 -4.52
C SER A 48 1.86 9.13 -3.77
N GLN A 49 2.02 8.76 -2.49
CA GLN A 49 3.21 9.11 -1.70
C GLN A 49 4.47 8.47 -2.28
N GLY A 50 4.41 7.22 -2.73
CA GLY A 50 5.50 6.55 -3.44
C GLY A 50 5.88 7.26 -4.73
N ALA A 51 4.90 7.71 -5.50
CA ALA A 51 5.08 8.48 -6.72
C ALA A 51 5.70 9.86 -6.44
N GLN A 52 5.21 10.57 -5.44
CA GLN A 52 5.76 11.87 -5.03
C GLN A 52 7.21 11.76 -4.56
N ARG A 53 7.54 10.70 -3.83
CA ARG A 53 8.92 10.41 -3.43
C ARG A 53 9.82 10.20 -4.64
N PHE A 54 9.41 9.40 -5.62
CA PHE A 54 10.16 9.19 -6.85
C PHE A 54 10.36 10.48 -7.64
N ASN A 55 9.29 11.26 -7.82
CA ASN A 55 9.37 12.57 -8.47
C ASN A 55 10.33 13.54 -7.76
N LYS A 56 10.25 13.61 -6.42
CA LYS A 56 11.14 14.46 -5.61
C LYS A 56 12.62 14.09 -5.75
N GLU A 57 12.91 12.78 -5.83
CA GLU A 57 14.30 12.27 -5.91
C GLU A 57 14.88 12.39 -7.32
N THR A 58 14.04 12.29 -8.38
CA THR A 58 14.53 12.19 -9.77
C THR A 58 14.16 13.37 -10.67
N GLY A 59 13.19 14.19 -10.26
CA GLY A 59 12.59 15.23 -11.11
C GLY A 59 11.67 14.69 -12.20
N ILE A 60 11.47 13.37 -12.32
CA ILE A 60 10.64 12.74 -13.36
C ILE A 60 9.17 12.87 -12.99
N ALA A 61 8.40 13.52 -13.87
CA ALA A 61 6.95 13.65 -13.70
C ALA A 61 6.24 12.31 -13.97
N ILE A 62 5.19 12.04 -13.19
CA ILE A 62 4.36 10.85 -13.31
C ILE A 62 3.00 11.26 -13.87
N ALA A 63 2.54 10.59 -14.94
CA ALA A 63 1.20 10.80 -15.46
C ALA A 63 0.20 10.04 -14.57
N GLU A 64 -0.90 10.70 -14.20
CA GLU A 64 -1.87 10.13 -13.27
C GLU A 64 -3.28 10.14 -13.87
N PHE A 65 -4.08 9.14 -13.53
CA PHE A 65 -5.49 9.08 -13.89
C PHE A 65 -6.31 8.54 -12.71
N GLU A 66 -7.33 9.31 -12.33
CA GLU A 66 -8.33 8.93 -11.33
C GLU A 66 -9.62 8.54 -12.04
N PRO A 67 -10.01 7.25 -12.05
CA PRO A 67 -11.24 6.80 -12.70
C PRO A 67 -12.47 7.11 -11.82
N SER A 68 -13.56 7.50 -12.47
CA SER A 68 -14.85 7.65 -11.81
C SER A 68 -15.56 6.30 -11.61
N ASN A 69 -15.22 5.31 -12.43
CA ASN A 69 -15.73 3.94 -12.35
C ASN A 69 -14.78 2.97 -13.07
N GLU A 70 -14.98 1.68 -12.86
CA GLU A 70 -14.10 0.62 -13.36
C GLU A 70 -14.11 0.45 -14.89
N THR A 71 -15.16 0.92 -15.59
CA THR A 71 -15.22 0.83 -17.06
C THR A 71 -14.17 1.70 -17.76
N GLN A 72 -13.56 2.63 -17.05
CA GLN A 72 -12.53 3.53 -17.56
C GLN A 72 -11.12 2.92 -17.52
N PHE A 73 -10.88 1.82 -16.80
CA PHE A 73 -9.54 1.24 -16.60
C PHE A 73 -8.87 0.87 -17.92
N GLU A 74 -9.56 0.10 -18.77
CA GLU A 74 -8.99 -0.37 -20.05
C GLU A 74 -8.56 0.79 -20.93
N GLN A 75 -9.42 1.81 -21.08
CA GLN A 75 -9.11 2.99 -21.88
C GLN A 75 -7.95 3.80 -21.29
N ALA A 76 -7.86 3.92 -19.97
CA ALA A 76 -6.79 4.63 -19.30
C ALA A 76 -5.42 3.96 -19.53
N HIS A 77 -5.34 2.65 -19.33
CA HIS A 77 -4.12 1.87 -19.60
C HIS A 77 -3.70 1.97 -21.07
N ARG A 78 -4.64 1.77 -22.00
CA ARG A 78 -4.37 1.86 -23.46
C ARG A 78 -3.88 3.25 -23.85
N ARG A 79 -4.48 4.31 -23.32
CA ARG A 79 -4.07 5.69 -23.58
C ARG A 79 -2.65 5.96 -23.10
N PHE A 80 -2.30 5.49 -21.92
CA PHE A 80 -0.94 5.64 -21.40
C PHE A 80 0.07 4.86 -22.23
N ALA A 81 -0.22 3.60 -22.57
CA ALA A 81 0.64 2.78 -23.42
C ALA A 81 0.87 3.40 -24.79
N GLN A 82 -0.21 3.91 -25.45
CA GLN A 82 -0.12 4.61 -26.73
C GLN A 82 0.72 5.89 -26.67
N ARG A 83 0.78 6.56 -25.52
CA ARG A 83 1.61 7.75 -25.30
C ARG A 83 3.05 7.43 -24.92
N GLY A 84 3.42 6.14 -24.89
CA GLY A 84 4.76 5.69 -24.52
C GLY A 84 5.08 5.88 -23.06
N GLN A 85 4.06 5.84 -22.19
CA GLN A 85 4.29 5.77 -20.73
C GLN A 85 4.79 4.37 -20.38
N ASP A 86 5.83 4.32 -19.53
CA ASP A 86 6.50 3.09 -19.09
C ASP A 86 7.30 3.38 -17.81
N PRO A 87 7.06 2.69 -16.65
CA PRO A 87 6.02 1.69 -16.45
C PRO A 87 4.64 2.32 -16.19
N ILE A 88 3.58 1.51 -16.36
CA ILE A 88 2.21 1.87 -16.00
C ILE A 88 1.80 1.07 -14.76
N VAL A 89 1.52 1.76 -13.65
CA VAL A 89 1.08 1.14 -12.39
C VAL A 89 -0.44 1.14 -12.30
N ALA A 90 -1.03 -0.05 -12.22
CA ALA A 90 -2.43 -0.30 -11.95
C ALA A 90 -2.65 -0.50 -10.45
N VAL A 91 -3.45 0.34 -9.83
CA VAL A 91 -3.67 0.34 -8.38
C VAL A 91 -4.94 -0.44 -8.05
N GLY A 92 -4.74 -1.67 -7.56
CA GLY A 92 -5.82 -2.52 -7.05
C GLY A 92 -6.25 -3.65 -7.99
N PHE A 93 -6.79 -4.68 -7.36
CA PHE A 93 -7.15 -5.97 -7.96
C PHE A 93 -8.17 -5.87 -9.09
N SER A 94 -9.11 -4.93 -9.02
CA SER A 94 -10.20 -4.80 -10.00
C SER A 94 -9.73 -4.39 -11.40
N GLN A 95 -8.50 -3.93 -11.53
CA GLN A 95 -7.90 -3.56 -12.82
C GLN A 95 -7.34 -4.74 -13.61
N ALA A 96 -7.27 -5.95 -13.02
CA ALA A 96 -6.56 -7.09 -13.59
C ALA A 96 -7.00 -7.46 -15.01
N VAL A 97 -8.31 -7.59 -15.25
CA VAL A 97 -8.85 -7.96 -16.57
C VAL A 97 -8.55 -6.89 -17.62
N ALA A 98 -8.75 -5.64 -17.27
CA ALA A 98 -8.48 -4.50 -18.16
C ALA A 98 -6.98 -4.39 -18.48
N LEU A 99 -6.13 -4.52 -17.45
CA LEU A 99 -4.67 -4.47 -17.62
C LEU A 99 -4.16 -5.65 -18.44
N GLU A 100 -4.62 -6.88 -18.18
CA GLU A 100 -4.21 -8.07 -18.92
C GLU A 100 -4.47 -7.91 -20.44
N LYS A 101 -5.64 -7.40 -20.79
CA LYS A 101 -5.99 -7.13 -22.18
C LYS A 101 -5.04 -6.12 -22.82
N VAL A 102 -4.79 -5.00 -22.17
CA VAL A 102 -3.91 -3.94 -22.70
C VAL A 102 -2.45 -4.39 -22.71
N ALA A 103 -1.98 -5.14 -21.70
CA ALA A 103 -0.60 -5.64 -21.65
C ALA A 103 -0.30 -6.61 -22.80
N LYS A 104 -1.29 -7.41 -23.25
CA LYS A 104 -1.18 -8.24 -24.47
C LYS A 104 -1.10 -7.41 -25.75
N GLU A 105 -1.80 -6.28 -25.83
CA GLU A 105 -1.76 -5.37 -26.98
C GLU A 105 -0.42 -4.59 -27.06
N PHE A 106 0.24 -4.36 -25.91
CA PHE A 106 1.47 -3.59 -25.79
C PHE A 106 2.59 -4.40 -25.12
N PRO A 107 3.13 -5.45 -25.76
CA PRO A 107 4.07 -6.39 -25.15
C PRO A 107 5.43 -5.76 -24.76
N ASN A 108 5.75 -4.61 -25.32
CA ASN A 108 7.00 -3.87 -25.04
C ASN A 108 6.84 -2.78 -23.96
N VAL A 109 5.65 -2.63 -23.38
CA VAL A 109 5.40 -1.71 -22.25
C VAL A 109 5.39 -2.50 -20.96
N ASN A 110 6.05 -1.99 -19.95
CA ASN A 110 6.08 -2.57 -18.62
C ASN A 110 4.84 -2.14 -17.81
N PHE A 111 4.18 -3.11 -17.22
CA PHE A 111 3.04 -2.86 -16.33
C PHE A 111 3.34 -3.37 -14.93
N THR A 112 2.83 -2.69 -13.92
CA THR A 112 2.84 -3.20 -12.54
C THR A 112 1.41 -3.18 -12.02
N ILE A 113 0.94 -4.30 -11.48
CA ILE A 113 -0.36 -4.36 -10.79
C ILE A 113 -0.17 -4.62 -9.31
N ILE A 114 -0.92 -3.91 -8.47
CA ILE A 114 -0.94 -4.07 -7.03
C ILE A 114 -2.19 -4.87 -6.64
N ASP A 115 -2.01 -5.87 -5.75
CA ASP A 115 -3.07 -6.73 -5.18
C ASP A 115 -3.70 -7.76 -6.12
N MET A 116 -3.09 -8.04 -7.25
CA MET A 116 -3.54 -9.12 -8.13
C MET A 116 -2.38 -9.74 -8.90
N VAL A 117 -2.56 -10.96 -9.38
CA VAL A 117 -1.61 -11.63 -10.26
C VAL A 117 -2.13 -11.62 -11.69
N VAL A 118 -1.34 -11.06 -12.61
CA VAL A 118 -1.54 -11.14 -14.05
C VAL A 118 -0.30 -11.82 -14.66
N PRO A 119 -0.40 -13.07 -15.14
CA PRO A 119 0.75 -13.90 -15.51
C PRO A 119 1.25 -13.61 -16.94
N LEU A 120 1.70 -12.37 -17.17
CA LEU A 120 2.29 -11.94 -18.44
C LEU A 120 3.75 -11.50 -18.23
N PRO A 121 4.65 -11.70 -19.21
CA PRO A 121 6.07 -11.40 -19.06
C PRO A 121 6.36 -9.91 -18.85
N ASN A 122 5.51 -9.03 -19.35
CA ASN A 122 5.59 -7.58 -19.23
C ASN A 122 4.72 -7.03 -18.09
N VAL A 123 4.29 -7.89 -17.14
CA VAL A 123 3.55 -7.47 -15.95
C VAL A 123 4.31 -7.89 -14.69
N GLN A 124 4.58 -6.94 -13.81
CA GLN A 124 5.00 -7.16 -12.45
C GLN A 124 3.77 -7.17 -11.54
N SER A 125 3.49 -8.29 -10.91
CA SER A 125 2.38 -8.48 -9.99
C SER A 125 2.89 -8.35 -8.56
N VAL A 126 2.50 -7.29 -7.85
CA VAL A 126 2.90 -7.06 -6.45
C VAL A 126 1.74 -7.41 -5.55
N THR A 127 1.90 -8.46 -4.76
CA THR A 127 0.93 -8.90 -3.75
C THR A 127 1.52 -8.76 -2.35
N PHE A 128 0.66 -8.74 -1.34
CA PHE A 128 1.10 -8.61 0.04
C PHE A 128 0.59 -9.78 0.88
N LYS A 129 1.29 -10.06 1.98
CA LYS A 129 0.85 -11.03 2.98
C LYS A 129 0.13 -10.29 4.11
N GLU A 130 -1.03 -9.72 3.78
CA GLU A 130 -1.80 -8.88 4.69
C GLU A 130 -2.19 -9.62 5.98
N HIS A 131 -2.35 -10.94 5.92
CA HIS A 131 -2.60 -11.78 7.09
C HIS A 131 -1.46 -11.67 8.13
N GLU A 132 -0.19 -11.54 7.70
CA GLU A 132 0.94 -11.40 8.63
C GLU A 132 0.90 -10.04 9.37
N GLY A 133 0.67 -8.92 8.66
CA GLY A 133 0.53 -7.59 9.28
C GLY A 133 -0.72 -7.49 10.14
N SER A 134 -1.86 -8.03 9.67
CA SER A 134 -3.11 -8.07 10.42
C SER A 134 -3.01 -8.91 11.69
N PHE A 135 -2.23 -9.99 11.69
CA PHE A 135 -1.93 -10.76 12.89
C PHE A 135 -1.29 -9.88 13.97
N LEU A 136 -0.29 -9.08 13.63
CA LEU A 136 0.40 -8.21 14.60
C LEU A 136 -0.56 -7.21 15.24
N VAL A 137 -1.38 -6.55 14.43
CA VAL A 137 -2.35 -5.58 14.98
C VAL A 137 -3.50 -6.28 15.71
N GLY A 138 -3.77 -7.55 15.40
CA GLY A 138 -4.68 -8.41 16.16
C GLY A 138 -4.16 -8.74 17.56
N VAL A 139 -2.87 -9.06 17.65
CA VAL A 139 -2.19 -9.24 18.96
C VAL A 139 -2.31 -7.97 19.78
N LEU A 140 -2.00 -6.83 19.20
CA LEU A 140 -2.06 -5.55 19.89
C LEU A 140 -3.49 -5.19 20.33
N ALA A 141 -4.49 -5.42 19.47
CA ALA A 141 -5.90 -5.19 19.78
C ALA A 141 -6.36 -6.02 21.00
N ALA A 142 -6.00 -7.29 21.03
CA ALA A 142 -6.37 -8.19 22.13
C ALA A 142 -5.71 -7.79 23.47
N LEU A 143 -4.49 -7.25 23.42
CA LEU A 143 -3.79 -6.75 24.61
C LEU A 143 -4.36 -5.42 25.12
N ALA A 144 -4.87 -4.57 24.22
CA ALA A 144 -5.44 -3.26 24.55
C ALA A 144 -6.92 -3.34 24.95
N SER A 145 -7.66 -4.32 24.45
CA SER A 145 -9.09 -4.47 24.73
C SER A 145 -9.36 -4.79 26.20
N LYS A 146 -10.28 -4.05 26.82
CA LYS A 146 -10.76 -4.27 28.19
C LYS A 146 -12.01 -5.14 28.21
N SER A 147 -12.84 -5.07 27.16
CA SER A 147 -14.08 -5.83 27.05
C SER A 147 -13.87 -7.26 26.55
N GLY A 148 -12.74 -7.53 25.90
CA GLY A 148 -12.52 -8.76 25.16
C GLY A 148 -13.33 -8.86 23.86
N LYS A 149 -14.05 -7.81 23.45
CA LYS A 149 -14.78 -7.71 22.19
C LYS A 149 -14.10 -6.75 21.26
N ILE A 150 -13.69 -7.25 20.11
CA ILE A 150 -12.90 -6.52 19.13
C ILE A 150 -13.66 -6.48 17.82
N GLY A 151 -13.61 -5.35 17.13
CA GLY A 151 -14.33 -5.11 15.87
C GLY A 151 -13.42 -5.20 14.66
N PHE A 152 -13.99 -5.61 13.53
CA PHE A 152 -13.41 -5.48 12.21
C PHE A 152 -14.45 -4.90 11.26
N VAL A 153 -14.08 -3.87 10.53
CA VAL A 153 -14.89 -3.32 9.44
C VAL A 153 -14.06 -3.41 8.16
N GLY A 154 -14.43 -4.35 7.30
CA GLY A 154 -13.83 -4.53 5.99
C GLY A 154 -14.57 -3.76 4.91
N GLY A 155 -13.89 -3.42 3.84
CA GLY A 155 -14.50 -2.84 2.66
C GLY A 155 -15.37 -3.84 1.90
N MET A 156 -15.01 -4.14 0.67
CA MET A 156 -15.73 -5.10 -0.17
C MET A 156 -15.53 -6.54 0.35
N ASP A 157 -16.60 -7.33 0.41
CA ASP A 157 -16.56 -8.74 0.83
C ASP A 157 -15.95 -9.62 -0.27
N ILE A 158 -14.64 -9.72 -0.26
CA ILE A 158 -13.83 -10.49 -1.21
C ILE A 158 -12.72 -11.26 -0.46
N PRO A 159 -12.14 -12.31 -1.06
CA PRO A 159 -11.09 -13.12 -0.42
C PRO A 159 -9.90 -12.29 0.09
N LEU A 160 -9.50 -11.24 -0.64
CA LEU A 160 -8.43 -10.33 -0.21
C LEU A 160 -8.75 -9.67 1.14
N ILE A 161 -9.97 -9.16 1.34
CA ILE A 161 -10.37 -8.51 2.61
C ILE A 161 -10.62 -9.54 3.72
N ARG A 162 -11.07 -10.71 3.37
CA ARG A 162 -11.14 -11.85 4.32
C ARG A 162 -9.75 -12.27 4.80
N ARG A 163 -8.70 -12.15 3.98
CA ARG A 163 -7.30 -12.36 4.39
C ARG A 163 -6.89 -11.43 5.53
N PHE A 164 -7.23 -10.13 5.46
CA PHE A 164 -7.01 -9.19 6.58
C PHE A 164 -7.77 -9.62 7.83
N GLN A 165 -9.07 -9.91 7.68
CA GLN A 165 -9.93 -10.34 8.80
C GLN A 165 -9.38 -11.59 9.48
N CYS A 166 -9.05 -12.64 8.72
CA CYS A 166 -8.60 -13.91 9.28
C CYS A 166 -7.21 -13.82 9.93
N GLY A 167 -6.29 -13.02 9.35
CA GLY A 167 -5.01 -12.73 9.99
C GLY A 167 -5.19 -12.00 11.32
N PHE A 168 -6.08 -11.00 11.34
CA PHE A 168 -6.43 -10.24 12.54
C PHE A 168 -7.03 -11.15 13.63
N GLU A 169 -7.98 -12.00 13.28
CA GLU A 169 -8.61 -12.97 14.20
C GLU A 169 -7.59 -13.94 14.82
N GLN A 170 -6.67 -14.46 14.00
CA GLN A 170 -5.60 -15.34 14.48
C GLN A 170 -4.70 -14.61 15.50
N GLY A 171 -4.34 -13.34 15.24
CA GLY A 171 -3.57 -12.52 16.17
C GLY A 171 -4.32 -12.27 17.48
N ILE A 172 -5.62 -11.98 17.43
CA ILE A 172 -6.49 -11.85 18.60
C ILE A 172 -6.47 -13.14 19.43
N LYS A 173 -6.71 -14.27 18.80
CA LYS A 173 -6.75 -15.57 19.47
C LYS A 173 -5.41 -16.00 20.05
N TYR A 174 -4.32 -15.65 19.39
CA TYR A 174 -2.97 -15.88 19.88
C TYR A 174 -2.70 -15.14 21.20
N ALA A 175 -3.14 -13.89 21.33
CA ALA A 175 -2.93 -13.10 22.53
C ALA A 175 -3.98 -13.31 23.61
N ASN A 176 -5.24 -13.52 23.22
CA ASN A 176 -6.37 -13.80 24.11
C ASN A 176 -7.36 -14.77 23.47
N PRO A 177 -7.26 -16.10 23.74
CA PRO A 177 -8.14 -17.12 23.16
C PRO A 177 -9.63 -16.92 23.47
N LYS A 178 -9.96 -16.15 24.53
CA LYS A 178 -11.35 -15.88 24.96
C LYS A 178 -11.95 -14.66 24.29
N ALA A 179 -11.13 -13.80 23.65
CA ALA A 179 -11.64 -12.60 22.99
C ALA A 179 -12.55 -12.94 21.79
N GLU A 180 -13.55 -12.10 21.55
CA GLU A 180 -14.54 -12.24 20.48
C GLU A 180 -14.24 -11.23 19.38
N LEU A 181 -14.25 -11.67 18.10
CA LEU A 181 -14.21 -10.81 16.94
C LEU A 181 -15.62 -10.59 16.39
N ILE A 182 -16.03 -9.33 16.23
CA ILE A 182 -17.26 -8.93 15.56
C ILE A 182 -16.88 -8.29 14.22
N ALA A 183 -17.10 -9.00 13.12
CA ALA A 183 -16.70 -8.54 11.78
C ALA A 183 -17.90 -8.17 10.91
N ASN A 184 -17.79 -7.08 10.19
CA ASN A 184 -18.74 -6.63 9.18
C ASN A 184 -18.01 -6.19 7.92
N MET A 185 -18.60 -6.40 6.75
CA MET A 185 -18.17 -5.81 5.48
C MET A 185 -19.10 -4.68 5.09
N THR A 186 -18.58 -3.65 4.45
CA THR A 186 -19.36 -2.47 4.07
C THR A 186 -20.22 -2.71 2.84
N GLY A 187 -19.86 -3.68 2.00
CA GLY A 187 -20.63 -4.05 0.82
C GLY A 187 -19.97 -5.12 -0.04
N THR A 188 -20.55 -5.35 -1.23
CA THR A 188 -20.08 -6.32 -2.23
C THR A 188 -19.75 -5.66 -3.57
N THR A 189 -19.81 -4.34 -3.65
CA THR A 189 -19.52 -3.53 -4.85
C THR A 189 -18.43 -2.52 -4.57
N PRO A 190 -17.81 -1.90 -5.58
CA PRO A 190 -16.78 -0.88 -5.40
C PRO A 190 -17.18 0.32 -4.54
N ALA A 191 -18.48 0.62 -4.40
CA ALA A 191 -18.98 1.66 -3.48
C ALA A 191 -18.55 1.41 -2.02
N ALA A 192 -18.29 0.15 -1.65
CA ALA A 192 -17.77 -0.22 -0.33
C ALA A 192 -16.47 0.49 0.08
N TRP A 193 -15.71 1.03 -0.86
CA TRP A 193 -14.45 1.72 -0.62
C TRP A 193 -14.58 3.22 -0.33
N ASN A 194 -15.75 3.80 -0.61
CA ASN A 194 -15.94 5.26 -0.52
C ASN A 194 -17.31 5.64 0.07
N ASP A 195 -17.64 5.06 1.24
CA ASP A 195 -18.85 5.37 2.01
C ASP A 195 -18.51 5.49 3.50
N PRO A 196 -17.91 6.63 3.94
CA PRO A 196 -17.59 6.86 5.35
C PRO A 196 -18.83 6.82 6.27
N GLY A 197 -20.01 7.19 5.76
CA GLY A 197 -21.27 7.09 6.50
C GLY A 197 -21.57 5.65 6.90
N ARG A 198 -21.49 4.73 5.93
CA ARG A 198 -21.68 3.30 6.18
C ARG A 198 -20.62 2.72 7.14
N GLY A 199 -19.38 3.15 6.99
CA GLY A 199 -18.29 2.78 7.90
C GLY A 199 -18.60 3.17 9.34
N ALA A 200 -19.04 4.42 9.55
CA ALA A 200 -19.41 4.94 10.86
C ALA A 200 -20.61 4.20 11.48
N GLU A 201 -21.65 3.89 10.69
CA GLU A 201 -22.83 3.12 11.16
C GLU A 201 -22.42 1.74 11.66
N LEU A 202 -21.63 1.00 10.91
CA LEU A 202 -21.17 -0.34 11.28
C LEU A 202 -20.32 -0.31 12.56
N ALA A 203 -19.41 0.66 12.67
CA ALA A 203 -18.58 0.81 13.86
C ALA A 203 -19.41 1.14 15.10
N LYS A 204 -20.38 2.06 14.99
CA LYS A 204 -21.32 2.39 16.09
C LYS A 204 -22.11 1.16 16.53
N GLY A 205 -22.65 0.39 15.59
CA GLY A 205 -23.34 -0.86 15.90
C GLY A 205 -22.46 -1.91 16.59
N GLN A 206 -21.16 -1.96 16.28
CA GLN A 206 -20.20 -2.80 17.00
C GLN A 206 -19.92 -2.28 18.42
N PHE A 207 -19.76 -0.97 18.59
CA PHE A 207 -19.56 -0.36 19.91
C PHE A 207 -20.78 -0.55 20.82
N ASP A 208 -21.99 -0.46 20.29
CA ASP A 208 -23.23 -0.74 21.05
C ASP A 208 -23.31 -2.21 21.52
N ARG A 209 -22.61 -3.13 20.84
CA ARG A 209 -22.44 -4.54 21.23
C ARG A 209 -21.25 -4.76 22.18
N GLY A 210 -20.56 -3.70 22.60
CA GLY A 210 -19.49 -3.74 23.58
C GLY A 210 -18.07 -3.81 23.00
N VAL A 211 -17.89 -3.65 21.69
CA VAL A 211 -16.56 -3.52 21.08
C VAL A 211 -15.86 -2.29 21.65
N ASP A 212 -14.56 -2.40 21.95
CA ASP A 212 -13.75 -1.30 22.46
C ASP A 212 -12.49 -1.02 21.64
N VAL A 213 -12.15 -1.90 20.70
CA VAL A 213 -11.10 -1.71 19.68
C VAL A 213 -11.65 -2.14 18.33
N VAL A 214 -11.58 -1.30 17.29
CA VAL A 214 -12.03 -1.62 15.93
C VAL A 214 -10.91 -1.47 14.91
N TYR A 215 -10.77 -2.44 14.01
CA TYR A 215 -9.86 -2.38 12.87
C TYR A 215 -10.64 -2.07 11.59
N ALA A 216 -10.20 -1.04 10.83
CA ALA A 216 -10.83 -0.60 9.59
C ALA A 216 -9.96 -0.94 8.38
N ALA A 217 -10.30 -1.99 7.63
CA ALA A 217 -9.65 -2.34 6.36
C ALA A 217 -10.61 -2.03 5.19
N ALA A 218 -10.87 -0.72 4.96
CA ALA A 218 -11.98 -0.28 4.12
C ALA A 218 -11.71 0.98 3.26
N GLY A 219 -10.45 1.32 3.01
CA GLY A 219 -10.11 2.52 2.24
C GLY A 219 -10.72 3.80 2.83
N SER A 220 -11.27 4.67 1.99
CA SER A 220 -11.91 5.92 2.41
C SER A 220 -13.10 5.72 3.36
N THR A 221 -13.83 4.61 3.23
CA THR A 221 -14.91 4.20 4.16
C THR A 221 -14.38 4.04 5.59
N GLY A 222 -13.13 3.61 5.75
CA GLY A 222 -12.46 3.48 7.03
C GLY A 222 -12.38 4.78 7.83
N ILE A 223 -12.33 5.95 7.17
CA ILE A 223 -12.30 7.26 7.84
C ILE A 223 -13.52 7.43 8.74
N GLY A 224 -14.69 6.98 8.29
CA GLY A 224 -15.91 7.00 9.10
C GLY A 224 -15.84 6.09 10.32
N VAL A 225 -15.19 4.93 10.21
CA VAL A 225 -14.95 4.01 11.34
C VAL A 225 -14.05 4.66 12.38
N LEU A 226 -12.92 5.27 11.94
CA LEU A 226 -11.96 5.94 12.81
C LEU A 226 -12.61 7.13 13.53
N GLN A 227 -13.42 7.92 12.83
CA GLN A 227 -14.17 9.03 13.43
C GLN A 227 -15.19 8.52 14.47
N ALA A 228 -15.94 7.47 14.15
CA ALA A 228 -16.89 6.88 15.10
C ALA A 228 -16.21 6.34 16.37
N ALA A 229 -15.01 5.77 16.25
CA ALA A 229 -14.22 5.34 17.40
C ALA A 229 -13.82 6.52 18.29
N LYS A 230 -13.34 7.62 17.68
CA LYS A 230 -13.03 8.86 18.40
C LYS A 230 -14.25 9.40 19.14
N ASP A 231 -15.39 9.50 18.46
CA ASP A 231 -16.63 10.08 19.02
C ASP A 231 -17.16 9.25 20.21
N ARG A 232 -16.89 7.95 20.22
CA ARG A 232 -17.31 7.00 21.27
C ARG A 232 -16.23 6.73 22.33
N GLY A 233 -15.07 7.39 22.26
CA GLY A 233 -13.94 7.16 23.17
C GLY A 233 -13.41 5.72 23.12
N LYS A 234 -13.45 5.09 21.94
CA LYS A 234 -12.96 3.75 21.66
C LYS A 234 -11.63 3.81 20.93
N LEU A 235 -10.92 2.67 20.85
CA LEU A 235 -9.67 2.57 20.10
C LEU A 235 -9.94 2.12 18.65
N ALA A 236 -9.11 2.60 17.74
CA ALA A 236 -9.17 2.23 16.34
C ALA A 236 -7.80 1.80 15.80
N ILE A 237 -7.83 0.98 14.76
CA ILE A 237 -6.66 0.54 14.01
C ILE A 237 -6.86 0.94 12.55
N GLY A 238 -5.86 1.65 12.01
CA GLY A 238 -5.81 2.07 10.62
C GLY A 238 -5.25 1.00 9.69
N VAL A 239 -5.22 1.29 8.38
CA VAL A 239 -4.77 0.36 7.34
C VAL A 239 -3.97 1.05 6.25
N ASP A 240 -3.13 0.29 5.57
CA ASP A 240 -2.25 0.65 4.44
C ASP A 240 -1.20 1.69 4.84
N SER A 241 -1.61 2.94 5.01
CA SER A 241 -0.76 4.04 5.45
C SER A 241 -0.75 4.19 6.97
N ASN A 242 0.24 4.89 7.51
CA ASN A 242 0.21 5.28 8.91
C ASN A 242 -0.85 6.36 9.14
N GLN A 243 -2.00 5.95 9.68
CA GLN A 243 -3.16 6.80 9.97
C GLN A 243 -3.19 7.28 11.43
N ASN A 244 -2.16 7.03 12.24
CA ASN A 244 -2.14 7.37 13.67
C ASN A 244 -2.38 8.86 13.91
N HIS A 245 -1.89 9.71 13.01
CA HIS A 245 -2.02 11.17 13.07
C HIS A 245 -3.46 11.68 12.86
N LEU A 246 -4.38 10.86 12.32
CA LEU A 246 -5.76 11.29 12.07
C LEU A 246 -6.52 11.54 13.38
N HIS A 247 -6.30 10.70 14.38
CA HIS A 247 -6.94 10.84 15.70
C HIS A 247 -5.98 10.40 16.81
N PRO A 248 -4.98 11.24 17.16
CA PRO A 248 -4.07 10.94 18.27
C PRO A 248 -4.83 10.63 19.57
N GLY A 249 -4.42 9.58 20.29
CA GLY A 249 -5.12 9.11 21.49
C GLY A 249 -6.32 8.18 21.24
N THR A 250 -6.77 8.04 19.99
CA THR A 250 -7.78 7.07 19.54
C THR A 250 -7.15 5.95 18.72
N MET A 251 -6.19 6.32 17.86
CA MET A 251 -5.51 5.36 17.00
C MET A 251 -4.53 4.52 17.81
N LEU A 252 -4.87 3.24 18.06
CA LEU A 252 -4.00 2.30 18.74
C LEU A 252 -2.76 1.99 17.90
N THR A 253 -2.95 1.81 16.61
CA THR A 253 -1.91 1.60 15.59
C THR A 253 -2.51 1.69 14.19
N SER A 254 -1.66 1.46 13.18
CA SER A 254 -2.08 1.21 11.79
C SER A 254 -1.37 -0.04 11.28
N MET A 255 -2.09 -0.92 10.58
CA MET A 255 -1.49 -2.02 9.83
C MET A 255 -0.93 -1.44 8.54
N ILE A 256 0.39 -1.39 8.47
CA ILE A 256 1.12 -0.81 7.34
C ILE A 256 1.18 -1.81 6.20
N LYS A 257 0.80 -1.37 5.00
CA LYS A 257 0.97 -2.08 3.74
C LYS A 257 1.71 -1.17 2.77
N ARG A 258 2.92 -1.56 2.40
CA ARG A 258 3.89 -0.71 1.72
C ARG A 258 3.60 -0.56 0.21
N VAL A 259 2.38 -0.16 -0.12
CA VAL A 259 1.99 0.17 -1.51
C VAL A 259 2.76 1.36 -2.08
N ASP A 260 3.23 2.24 -1.19
CA ASP A 260 4.16 3.31 -1.52
C ASP A 260 5.47 2.77 -2.12
N LEU A 261 6.03 1.72 -1.52
CA LEU A 261 7.23 1.06 -2.04
C LEU A 261 6.95 0.29 -3.33
N ALA A 262 5.77 -0.31 -3.48
CA ALA A 262 5.41 -1.02 -4.70
C ALA A 262 5.46 -0.08 -5.91
N ALA A 263 4.85 1.10 -5.82
CA ALA A 263 4.89 2.11 -6.87
C ALA A 263 6.29 2.70 -7.06
N TYR A 264 6.92 3.16 -5.97
CA TYR A 264 8.26 3.74 -6.00
C TYR A 264 9.28 2.77 -6.64
N ASN A 265 9.31 1.51 -6.22
CA ASN A 265 10.26 0.52 -6.71
C ASN A 265 10.01 0.18 -8.19
N SER A 266 8.75 0.12 -8.65
CA SER A 266 8.42 -0.06 -10.05
C SER A 266 9.01 1.07 -10.91
N PHE A 267 8.80 2.33 -10.49
CA PHE A 267 9.33 3.50 -11.21
C PHE A 267 10.86 3.54 -11.18
N LYS A 268 11.44 3.28 -10.01
CA LYS A 268 12.88 3.26 -9.84
C LYS A 268 13.52 2.18 -10.70
N ALA A 269 12.99 0.97 -10.68
CA ALA A 269 13.51 -0.14 -11.46
C ALA A 269 13.44 0.12 -12.97
N ALA A 270 12.36 0.74 -13.46
CA ALA A 270 12.25 1.12 -14.86
C ALA A 270 13.26 2.22 -15.23
N ASN A 271 13.41 3.24 -14.37
CA ASN A 271 14.40 4.29 -14.59
C ASN A 271 15.84 3.75 -14.60
N ASP A 272 16.14 2.80 -13.73
CA ASP A 272 17.44 2.14 -13.61
C ASP A 272 17.62 1.00 -14.65
N LYS A 273 16.63 0.76 -15.52
CA LYS A 273 16.61 -0.33 -16.53
C LYS A 273 16.75 -1.75 -15.93
N SER A 274 16.33 -1.91 -14.70
CA SER A 274 16.34 -3.17 -13.95
C SER A 274 14.95 -3.77 -13.73
N TRP A 275 13.90 -3.13 -14.28
CA TRP A 275 12.52 -3.61 -14.13
C TRP A 275 12.36 -5.03 -14.69
N LYS A 276 11.62 -5.86 -13.96
CA LYS A 276 11.34 -7.26 -14.34
C LYS A 276 9.89 -7.58 -14.05
N GLY A 277 9.25 -8.27 -14.99
CA GLY A 277 7.96 -8.90 -14.77
C GLY A 277 8.04 -10.06 -13.78
N GLY A 278 6.88 -10.60 -13.42
CA GLY A 278 6.75 -11.71 -12.49
C GLY A 278 6.03 -11.33 -11.21
N ILE A 279 6.03 -12.23 -10.22
CA ILE A 279 5.26 -12.07 -8.96
C ILE A 279 6.21 -11.71 -7.82
N ALA A 280 5.88 -10.64 -7.09
CA ALA A 280 6.52 -10.24 -5.84
C ALA A 280 5.48 -10.29 -4.72
N ALA A 281 5.61 -11.26 -3.80
CA ALA A 281 4.76 -11.37 -2.62
C ALA A 281 5.50 -10.79 -1.41
N LEU A 282 4.98 -9.70 -0.84
CA LEU A 282 5.66 -8.92 0.17
C LEU A 282 4.98 -9.11 1.54
N GLY A 283 5.67 -9.79 2.45
CA GLY A 283 5.25 -9.99 3.85
C GLY A 283 6.09 -9.19 4.84
N LEU A 284 6.06 -9.62 6.09
CA LEU A 284 6.90 -9.05 7.17
C LEU A 284 8.38 -9.20 6.87
N LYS A 285 8.80 -10.34 6.34
CA LYS A 285 10.19 -10.63 6.00
C LYS A 285 10.73 -9.71 4.91
N GLU A 286 9.91 -9.38 3.92
CA GLU A 286 10.24 -8.49 2.81
C GLU A 286 10.00 -7.00 3.17
N GLY A 287 9.50 -6.70 4.36
CA GLY A 287 9.15 -5.34 4.79
C GLY A 287 7.95 -4.77 4.03
N GLY A 288 7.09 -5.64 3.47
CA GLY A 288 5.89 -5.24 2.73
C GLY A 288 4.70 -4.91 3.61
N VAL A 289 4.64 -5.50 4.80
CA VAL A 289 3.63 -5.19 5.82
C VAL A 289 4.29 -5.00 7.18
N ASP A 290 3.64 -4.26 8.07
CA ASP A 290 4.11 -4.01 9.43
C ASP A 290 3.00 -3.43 10.31
N TRP A 291 3.32 -3.01 11.53
CA TRP A 291 2.48 -2.20 12.40
C TRP A 291 3.17 -0.88 12.73
N ALA A 292 2.41 0.18 13.00
CA ALA A 292 2.94 1.52 13.24
C ALA A 292 3.03 1.84 14.74
N LEU A 293 4.18 2.37 15.15
CA LEU A 293 4.38 2.95 16.47
C LEU A 293 5.13 4.28 16.31
N ASP A 294 4.52 5.37 16.77
CA ASP A 294 5.06 6.72 16.68
C ASP A 294 4.56 7.62 17.81
N LYS A 295 4.89 8.91 17.77
CA LYS A 295 4.50 9.91 18.76
C LYS A 295 2.99 10.05 18.99
N ASP A 296 2.16 9.66 18.01
CA ASP A 296 0.72 9.85 18.04
C ASP A 296 0.00 8.69 18.76
N ASN A 297 0.65 7.51 18.88
CA ASN A 297 0.09 6.34 19.55
C ASN A 297 0.96 5.72 20.65
N GLU A 298 2.20 6.18 20.85
CA GLU A 298 3.14 5.60 21.84
C GLU A 298 2.58 5.53 23.27
N LYS A 299 1.69 6.48 23.65
CA LYS A 299 1.05 6.51 24.97
C LYS A 299 -0.02 5.43 25.16
N LEU A 300 -0.52 4.84 24.08
CA LEU A 300 -1.52 3.76 24.09
C LEU A 300 -0.88 2.37 24.10
N VAL A 301 0.41 2.28 23.76
CA VAL A 301 1.14 1.02 23.62
C VAL A 301 2.15 0.91 24.75
N THR A 302 1.89 0.01 25.71
CA THR A 302 2.84 -0.21 26.81
C THR A 302 4.10 -0.94 26.31
N PRO A 303 5.23 -0.86 27.04
CA PRO A 303 6.44 -1.63 26.71
C PRO A 303 6.17 -3.13 26.58
N GLU A 304 5.29 -3.70 27.42
CA GLU A 304 4.93 -5.12 27.40
C GLU A 304 4.12 -5.47 26.15
N MET A 305 3.18 -4.60 25.71
CA MET A 305 2.45 -4.77 24.47
C MET A 305 3.41 -4.78 23.28
N LYS A 306 4.30 -3.77 23.22
CA LYS A 306 5.32 -3.68 22.18
C LYS A 306 6.18 -4.94 22.12
N ALA A 307 6.70 -5.39 23.26
CA ALA A 307 7.55 -6.56 23.32
C ALA A 307 6.85 -7.83 22.80
N LYS A 308 5.56 -8.00 23.11
CA LYS A 308 4.77 -9.15 22.62
C LYS A 308 4.53 -9.09 21.12
N VAL A 309 4.23 -7.91 20.56
CA VAL A 309 4.04 -7.75 19.11
C VAL A 309 5.35 -7.97 18.37
N ASP A 310 6.45 -7.41 18.87
CA ASP A 310 7.79 -7.57 18.27
C ASP A 310 8.26 -9.03 18.31
N ALA A 311 7.98 -9.76 19.39
CA ALA A 311 8.25 -11.19 19.49
C ALA A 311 7.43 -11.99 18.46
N ALA A 312 6.15 -11.71 18.35
CA ALA A 312 5.30 -12.35 17.35
C ALA A 312 5.78 -12.06 15.91
N LYS A 313 6.20 -10.81 15.63
CA LYS A 313 6.81 -10.44 14.34
C LYS A 313 8.07 -11.27 14.05
N ALA A 314 8.97 -11.38 15.01
CA ALA A 314 10.19 -12.17 14.87
C ALA A 314 9.88 -13.66 14.66
N ASP A 315 8.89 -14.21 15.38
CA ASP A 315 8.46 -15.59 15.27
C ASP A 315 7.82 -15.87 13.89
N ILE A 316 7.08 -14.94 13.30
CA ILE A 316 6.54 -15.06 11.92
C ILE A 316 7.69 -15.00 10.90
N ILE A 317 8.58 -14.03 11.01
CA ILE A 317 9.72 -13.86 10.08
C ILE A 317 10.63 -15.10 10.08
N SER A 318 10.84 -15.72 11.25
CA SER A 318 11.65 -16.95 11.38
C SER A 318 10.91 -18.22 10.98
N GLY A 319 9.58 -18.15 10.72
CA GLY A 319 8.73 -19.29 10.40
C GLY A 319 8.30 -20.13 11.60
N LYS A 320 8.57 -19.69 12.83
CA LYS A 320 8.09 -20.36 14.06
C LYS A 320 6.57 -20.23 14.24
N ILE A 321 6.01 -19.09 13.82
CA ILE A 321 4.57 -18.88 13.67
C ILE A 321 4.25 -18.83 12.18
N THR A 322 3.32 -19.68 11.74
CA THR A 322 2.74 -19.62 10.40
C THR A 322 1.32 -19.07 10.51
N VAL A 323 1.12 -17.82 10.05
CA VAL A 323 -0.22 -17.24 9.98
C VAL A 323 -0.94 -17.87 8.78
N HIS A 324 -2.11 -18.46 9.03
CA HIS A 324 -2.90 -19.07 7.95
C HIS A 324 -3.40 -18.01 6.97
N ASP A 325 -3.14 -18.22 5.68
CA ASP A 325 -3.65 -17.36 4.61
C ASP A 325 -5.04 -17.84 4.16
N TYR A 326 -6.05 -16.99 4.37
CA TYR A 326 -7.42 -17.24 3.91
C TYR A 326 -7.49 -17.63 2.43
N MET A 327 -6.67 -17.00 1.58
CA MET A 327 -6.68 -17.24 0.13
C MET A 327 -6.17 -18.62 -0.26
N SER A 328 -5.58 -19.39 0.67
CA SER A 328 -5.13 -20.76 0.40
C SER A 328 -6.29 -21.78 0.31
N ASN A 329 -7.40 -21.53 1.00
CA ASN A 329 -8.54 -22.46 1.06
C ASN A 329 -9.90 -21.78 1.31
N ASN A 330 -9.97 -20.45 1.29
CA ASN A 330 -11.16 -19.63 1.56
C ASN A 330 -11.79 -19.89 2.94
N ALA A 331 -10.99 -20.19 3.94
CA ALA A 331 -11.44 -20.39 5.32
C ALA A 331 -10.53 -19.66 6.31
N CYS A 332 -11.10 -19.14 7.41
CA CYS A 332 -10.36 -18.79 8.61
C CYS A 332 -10.08 -20.06 9.45
N LYS A 333 -8.94 -20.12 10.11
CA LYS A 333 -8.57 -21.21 11.03
C LYS A 333 -8.52 -20.71 12.46
#